data_43f07ac0c1c36627a0a5af662ab05c68
#
_entry.id   43f07ac0c1c36627a0a5af662ab05c68
#
_cell.length_a   1.000
_cell.length_b   1.000
_cell.length_c   1.000
_cell.angle_alpha   90.00
_cell.angle_beta   90.00
_cell.angle_gamma   90.00
#
_symmetry.space_group_name_H-M   'P 1'
#
loop_
_entity.id
_entity.type
_entity.pdbx_description
1 polymer ?
#
loop_
_entity_poly.entity_id
_entity_poly.type
_entity_poly.pdbx_seq_one_letter_code
_entity_poly.pdbx_strand_id
1 'polypeptide(L)'
;IIAAVVAIGAGIYTKSFGHWMFLLVLLTMGPLATTELGTDSWMPDLLGADFTPAQAGWIFIYVSTIMTILRFYAGPIVHKFSPIGLLVISAIIAIIGLLFLSKSAGFVILIAPTVYALGKTFLWSTTLGLVSEQFPKGGALTLNGVSAVGVLGMGILGAPIMGGLQDKGIDRDLKAEHPAIHEQVATAPRALPFLGEVRGVDEDKVKKLSEEEQEIVRQVRYPNKKVAFVQVSVLPTFMLICYLVL
;
A
#
# COMPACT_ATOMS: atom_id res chain seq x y z
N ILE A 1 -2.98 -11.46 -17.78
CA ILE A 1 -2.99 -11.54 -19.24
C ILE A 1 -4.37 -12.00 -19.73
N ILE A 2 -4.92 -13.15 -19.29
CA ILE A 2 -6.23 -13.67 -19.73
C ILE A 2 -7.35 -12.65 -19.49
N ALA A 3 -7.45 -12.07 -18.31
CA ALA A 3 -8.47 -11.06 -17.99
C ALA A 3 -8.36 -9.80 -18.90
N ALA A 4 -7.15 -9.36 -19.23
CA ALA A 4 -6.95 -8.25 -20.15
C ALA A 4 -7.39 -8.60 -21.58
N VAL A 5 -7.07 -9.81 -22.05
CA VAL A 5 -7.50 -10.30 -23.37
C VAL A 5 -9.02 -10.41 -23.45
N VAL A 6 -9.67 -10.93 -22.41
CA VAL A 6 -11.13 -11.03 -22.32
C VAL A 6 -11.76 -9.63 -22.28
N ALA A 7 -11.23 -8.69 -21.51
CA ALA A 7 -11.74 -7.33 -21.43
C ALA A 7 -11.61 -6.58 -22.77
N ILE A 8 -10.46 -6.70 -23.43
CA ILE A 8 -10.23 -6.11 -24.76
C ILE A 8 -11.16 -6.75 -25.79
N GLY A 9 -11.27 -8.08 -25.79
CA GLY A 9 -12.17 -8.82 -26.70
C GLY A 9 -13.64 -8.40 -26.50
N ALA A 10 -14.09 -8.26 -25.26
CA ALA A 10 -15.44 -7.78 -24.95
C ALA A 10 -15.62 -6.32 -25.40
N GLY A 11 -14.63 -5.44 -25.19
CA GLY A 11 -14.66 -4.06 -25.65
C GLY A 11 -14.76 -3.93 -27.17
N ILE A 12 -14.02 -4.75 -27.90
CA ILE A 12 -14.09 -4.82 -29.37
C ILE A 12 -15.46 -5.36 -29.82
N TYR A 13 -15.94 -6.43 -29.20
CA TYR A 13 -17.22 -7.06 -29.53
C TYR A 13 -18.39 -6.13 -29.29
N THR A 14 -18.43 -5.45 -28.16
CA THR A 14 -19.48 -4.50 -27.80
C THR A 14 -19.31 -3.12 -28.45
N LYS A 15 -18.19 -2.87 -29.13
CA LYS A 15 -17.78 -1.56 -29.67
C LYS A 15 -17.79 -0.46 -28.61
N SER A 16 -17.51 -0.83 -27.36
CA SER A 16 -17.50 0.07 -26.21
C SER A 16 -16.35 -0.30 -25.27
N PHE A 17 -15.43 0.62 -25.08
CA PHE A 17 -14.35 0.48 -24.09
C PHE A 17 -14.73 1.08 -22.72
N GLY A 18 -16.00 1.45 -22.55
CA GLY A 18 -16.50 2.07 -21.33
C GLY A 18 -16.29 3.58 -21.30
N HIS A 19 -16.73 4.18 -20.19
CA HIS A 19 -16.53 5.61 -19.97
C HIS A 19 -15.11 5.86 -19.47
N TRP A 20 -14.41 6.85 -20.00
CA TRP A 20 -13.00 7.13 -19.67
C TRP A 20 -12.78 7.36 -18.16
N MET A 21 -13.72 8.07 -17.48
CA MET A 21 -13.71 8.25 -16.03
C MET A 21 -13.73 6.89 -15.28
N PHE A 22 -14.54 5.93 -15.74
CA PHE A 22 -14.59 4.60 -15.15
C PHE A 22 -13.27 3.85 -15.30
N LEU A 23 -12.63 3.97 -16.47
CA LEU A 23 -11.31 3.37 -16.72
C LEU A 23 -10.24 3.99 -15.82
N LEU A 24 -10.26 5.31 -15.60
CA LEU A 24 -9.35 5.97 -14.66
C LEU A 24 -9.59 5.48 -13.23
N VAL A 25 -10.84 5.38 -12.79
CA VAL A 25 -11.15 4.83 -11.46
C VAL A 25 -10.64 3.39 -11.34
N LEU A 26 -10.88 2.53 -12.32
CA LEU A 26 -10.34 1.15 -12.30
C LEU A 26 -8.82 1.12 -12.22
N LEU A 27 -8.14 2.03 -12.93
CA LEU A 27 -6.69 2.12 -12.93
C LEU A 27 -6.14 2.52 -11.55
N THR A 28 -6.87 3.36 -10.81
CA THR A 28 -6.47 3.77 -9.46
C THR A 28 -6.76 2.71 -8.39
N MET A 29 -7.63 1.73 -8.64
CA MET A 29 -8.05 0.77 -7.61
C MET A 29 -6.94 -0.13 -7.09
N GLY A 30 -6.04 -0.60 -7.94
CA GLY A 30 -4.87 -1.39 -7.51
C GLY A 30 -3.91 -0.60 -6.61
N PRO A 31 -3.42 0.57 -7.04
CA PRO A 31 -2.68 1.51 -6.19
C PRO A 31 -3.41 1.86 -4.89
N LEU A 32 -4.72 2.12 -4.95
CA LEU A 32 -5.54 2.44 -3.79
C LEU A 32 -5.57 1.29 -2.78
N ALA A 33 -5.90 0.09 -3.23
CA ALA A 33 -5.92 -1.09 -2.38
C ALA A 33 -4.55 -1.38 -1.75
N THR A 34 -3.47 -1.20 -2.52
CA THR A 34 -2.11 -1.35 -2.03
C THR A 34 -1.77 -0.29 -0.99
N THR A 35 -2.17 0.97 -1.22
CA THR A 35 -1.95 2.07 -0.28
C THR A 35 -2.76 1.89 0.99
N GLU A 36 -4.02 1.49 0.93
CA GLU A 36 -4.90 1.39 2.09
C GLU A 36 -4.68 0.08 2.87
N LEU A 37 -4.69 -1.06 2.20
CA LEU A 37 -4.65 -2.38 2.84
C LEU A 37 -3.24 -2.96 2.90
N GLY A 38 -2.45 -2.78 1.84
CA GLY A 38 -1.10 -3.33 1.74
C GLY A 38 -0.17 -2.77 2.82
N THR A 39 -0.20 -1.46 3.07
CA THR A 39 0.64 -0.83 4.08
C THR A 39 0.26 -1.22 5.51
N ASP A 40 -0.99 -1.61 5.78
CA ASP A 40 -1.41 -2.07 7.10
C ASP A 40 -0.65 -3.33 7.53
N SER A 41 -0.32 -4.21 6.60
CA SER A 41 0.47 -5.40 6.87
C SER A 41 1.91 -5.10 7.31
N TRP A 42 2.45 -3.92 6.95
CA TRP A 42 3.79 -3.48 7.32
C TRP A 42 3.87 -2.74 8.65
N MET A 43 2.74 -2.22 9.10
CA MET A 43 2.69 -1.36 10.29
C MET A 43 3.19 -2.06 11.56
N PRO A 44 2.79 -3.32 11.88
CA PRO A 44 3.31 -4.02 13.05
C PRO A 44 4.83 -4.23 13.00
N ASP A 45 5.35 -4.54 11.82
CA ASP A 45 6.78 -4.76 11.62
C ASP A 45 7.61 -3.48 11.77
N LEU A 46 7.07 -2.35 11.30
CA LEU A 46 7.70 -1.05 11.48
C LEU A 46 7.74 -0.66 12.95
N LEU A 47 6.60 -0.83 13.64
CA LEU A 47 6.46 -0.50 15.04
C LEU A 47 7.24 -1.45 15.95
N GLY A 48 7.41 -2.71 15.54
CA GLY A 48 8.12 -3.75 16.30
C GLY A 48 9.61 -3.49 16.51
N ALA A 49 10.20 -2.50 15.83
CA ALA A 49 11.58 -2.08 16.07
C ALA A 49 11.73 -1.23 17.34
N ASP A 50 10.73 -0.38 17.64
CA ASP A 50 10.77 0.55 18.78
C ASP A 50 9.80 0.14 19.91
N PHE A 51 8.88 -0.82 19.65
CA PHE A 51 7.81 -1.23 20.57
C PHE A 51 7.73 -2.76 20.69
N THR A 52 7.28 -3.22 21.85
CA THR A 52 6.93 -4.64 22.02
C THR A 52 5.74 -5.00 21.11
N PRO A 53 5.57 -6.29 20.74
CA PRO A 53 4.44 -6.73 19.92
C PRO A 53 3.07 -6.31 20.48
N ALA A 54 2.92 -6.30 21.81
CA ALA A 54 1.68 -5.84 22.46
C ALA A 54 1.45 -4.32 22.26
N GLN A 55 2.49 -3.50 22.40
CA GLN A 55 2.42 -2.06 22.17
C GLN A 55 2.11 -1.74 20.70
N ALA A 56 2.78 -2.41 19.76
CA ALA A 56 2.50 -2.30 18.33
C ALA A 56 1.04 -2.65 18.00
N GLY A 57 0.50 -3.70 18.63
CA GLY A 57 -0.92 -4.07 18.52
C GLY A 57 -1.86 -2.96 19.02
N TRP A 58 -1.56 -2.33 20.16
CA TRP A 58 -2.36 -1.22 20.68
C TRP A 58 -2.33 0.01 19.77
N ILE A 59 -1.19 0.33 19.16
CA ILE A 59 -1.09 1.42 18.18
C ILE A 59 -1.94 1.11 16.95
N PHE A 60 -1.93 -0.13 16.48
CA PHE A 60 -2.77 -0.54 15.36
C PHE A 60 -4.27 -0.42 15.68
N ILE A 61 -4.70 -0.83 16.89
CA ILE A 61 -6.08 -0.66 17.37
C ILE A 61 -6.45 0.82 17.44
N TYR A 62 -5.56 1.66 17.98
CA TYR A 62 -5.75 3.10 18.05
C TYR A 62 -5.97 3.72 16.66
N VAL A 63 -5.10 3.44 15.71
CA VAL A 63 -5.21 3.93 14.32
C VAL A 63 -6.51 3.44 13.68
N SER A 64 -6.85 2.17 13.81
CA SER A 64 -8.10 1.59 13.28
C SER A 64 -9.35 2.21 13.90
N THR A 65 -9.29 2.57 15.18
CA THR A 65 -10.38 3.26 15.88
C THR A 65 -10.59 4.66 15.31
N ILE A 66 -9.51 5.41 15.08
CA ILE A 66 -9.59 6.74 14.44
C ILE A 66 -10.25 6.62 13.07
N MET A 67 -9.79 5.67 12.24
CA MET A 67 -10.36 5.44 10.91
C MET A 67 -11.86 5.11 10.99
N THR A 68 -12.26 4.28 11.94
CA THR A 68 -13.66 3.90 12.15
C THR A 68 -14.50 5.12 12.53
N ILE A 69 -14.05 5.92 13.49
CA ILE A 69 -14.75 7.15 13.91
C ILE A 69 -14.91 8.11 12.72
N LEU A 70 -13.85 8.34 11.95
CA LEU A 70 -13.89 9.23 10.80
C LEU A 70 -14.86 8.75 9.72
N ARG A 71 -14.99 7.45 9.52
CA ARG A 71 -15.96 6.87 8.57
C ARG A 71 -17.41 7.09 8.99
N PHE A 72 -17.72 7.13 10.29
CA PHE A 72 -19.06 7.55 10.75
C PHE A 72 -19.38 9.00 10.40
N TYR A 73 -18.37 9.87 10.38
CA TYR A 73 -18.53 11.29 10.01
C TYR A 73 -18.27 11.56 8.52
N ALA A 74 -18.14 10.52 7.69
CA ALA A 74 -17.83 10.68 6.27
C ALA A 74 -18.91 11.48 5.50
N GLY A 75 -20.20 11.27 5.82
CA GLY A 75 -21.30 11.97 5.15
C GLY A 75 -21.14 13.49 5.13
N PRO A 76 -21.11 14.18 6.28
CA PRO A 76 -20.89 15.64 6.34
C PRO A 76 -19.60 16.10 5.65
N ILE A 77 -18.54 15.30 5.70
CA ILE A 77 -17.23 15.61 5.09
C ILE A 77 -17.35 15.57 3.57
N VAL A 78 -17.93 14.51 3.01
CA VAL A 78 -18.12 14.35 1.55
C VAL A 78 -19.00 15.46 0.98
N HIS A 79 -20.09 15.84 1.68
CA HIS A 79 -20.94 16.93 1.24
C HIS A 79 -20.20 18.28 1.19
N LYS A 80 -19.20 18.50 2.04
CA LYS A 80 -18.42 19.75 2.07
C LYS A 80 -17.36 19.82 0.98
N PHE A 81 -16.69 18.69 0.67
CA PHE A 81 -15.49 18.67 -0.18
C PHE A 81 -15.73 18.10 -1.60
N SER A 82 -16.89 17.63 -1.92
CA SER A 82 -17.20 16.75 -3.06
C SER A 82 -16.43 15.42 -3.02
N PRO A 83 -16.88 14.35 -3.69
CA PRO A 83 -16.16 13.06 -3.68
C PRO A 83 -14.75 13.16 -4.26
N ILE A 84 -14.59 13.82 -5.41
CA ILE A 84 -13.26 13.97 -6.05
C ILE A 84 -12.36 14.86 -5.20
N GLY A 85 -12.86 15.97 -4.68
CA GLY A 85 -12.09 16.85 -3.78
C GLY A 85 -11.61 16.12 -2.54
N LEU A 86 -12.43 15.25 -1.95
CA LEU A 86 -12.05 14.44 -0.79
C LEU A 86 -10.98 13.41 -1.18
N LEU A 87 -11.06 12.78 -2.36
CA LEU A 87 -10.01 11.86 -2.85
C LEU A 87 -8.68 12.57 -3.05
N VAL A 88 -8.68 13.79 -3.61
CA VAL A 88 -7.47 14.62 -3.77
C VAL A 88 -6.84 14.93 -2.42
N ILE A 89 -7.63 15.43 -1.47
CA ILE A 89 -7.15 15.75 -0.11
C ILE A 89 -6.61 14.50 0.58
N SER A 90 -7.33 13.39 0.50
CA SER A 90 -6.94 12.10 1.08
C SER A 90 -5.62 11.60 0.49
N ALA A 91 -5.43 11.69 -0.82
CA ALA A 91 -4.17 11.30 -1.46
C ALA A 91 -2.99 12.18 -0.99
N ILE A 92 -3.18 13.49 -0.89
CA ILE A 92 -2.15 14.41 -0.38
C ILE A 92 -1.77 14.07 1.06
N ILE A 93 -2.75 13.89 1.94
CA ILE A 93 -2.49 13.54 3.35
C ILE A 93 -1.83 12.15 3.45
N ALA A 94 -2.22 11.19 2.62
CA ALA A 94 -1.60 9.87 2.58
C ALA A 94 -0.12 9.94 2.15
N ILE A 95 0.21 10.76 1.15
CA ILE A 95 1.61 11.01 0.74
C ILE A 95 2.41 11.58 1.92
N ILE A 96 1.89 12.63 2.57
CA ILE A 96 2.54 13.25 3.74
C ILE A 96 2.72 12.23 4.86
N GLY A 97 1.69 11.42 5.14
CA GLY A 97 1.73 10.37 6.15
C GLY A 97 2.79 9.30 5.88
N LEU A 98 2.93 8.84 4.62
CA LEU A 98 3.97 7.88 4.22
C LEU A 98 5.38 8.48 4.36
N LEU A 99 5.56 9.76 3.99
CA LEU A 99 6.83 10.44 4.17
C LEU A 99 7.17 10.65 5.66
N PHE A 100 6.18 10.88 6.52
CA PHE A 100 6.37 10.92 7.97
C PHE A 100 6.74 9.54 8.51
N LEU A 101 6.06 8.46 8.07
CA LEU A 101 6.39 7.09 8.47
C LEU A 101 7.83 6.73 8.11
N SER A 102 8.32 7.16 6.96
CA SER A 102 9.69 6.90 6.53
C SER A 102 10.76 7.56 7.42
N LYS A 103 10.42 8.67 8.08
CA LYS A 103 11.32 9.44 8.94
C LYS A 103 10.99 9.31 10.43
N SER A 104 9.97 8.51 10.77
CA SER A 104 9.51 8.39 12.15
C SER A 104 10.56 7.75 13.05
N ALA A 105 10.79 8.36 14.21
CA ALA A 105 11.61 7.83 15.30
C ALA A 105 11.07 8.39 16.62
N GLY A 106 11.24 7.65 17.71
CA GLY A 106 10.78 8.09 19.02
C GLY A 106 9.29 8.42 19.04
N PHE A 107 8.90 9.55 19.63
CA PHE A 107 7.49 9.95 19.75
C PHE A 107 6.78 10.20 18.41
N VAL A 108 7.50 10.58 17.36
CA VAL A 108 6.94 10.83 16.02
C VAL A 108 6.30 9.55 15.42
N ILE A 109 6.73 8.37 15.88
CA ILE A 109 6.21 7.09 15.45
C ILE A 109 4.71 6.88 15.84
N LEU A 110 4.18 7.65 16.78
CA LEU A 110 2.74 7.66 17.11
C LEU A 110 1.95 8.61 16.20
N ILE A 111 2.55 9.74 15.85
CA ILE A 111 1.90 10.77 15.04
C ILE A 111 1.84 10.34 13.57
N ALA A 112 2.91 9.75 13.04
CA ALA A 112 3.01 9.39 11.64
C ALA A 112 1.91 8.40 11.16
N PRO A 113 1.62 7.29 11.87
CA PRO A 113 0.49 6.42 11.53
C PRO A 113 -0.85 7.13 11.59
N THR A 114 -1.02 8.08 12.54
CA THR A 114 -2.26 8.87 12.67
C THR A 114 -2.47 9.75 11.44
N VAL A 115 -1.46 10.51 11.01
CA VAL A 115 -1.54 11.33 9.79
C VAL A 115 -1.83 10.46 8.58
N TYR A 116 -1.16 9.32 8.47
CA TYR A 116 -1.39 8.39 7.39
C TYR A 116 -2.83 7.82 7.39
N ALA A 117 -3.34 7.45 8.56
CA ALA A 117 -4.71 6.97 8.73
C ALA A 117 -5.74 8.02 8.29
N LEU A 118 -5.54 9.31 8.65
CA LEU A 118 -6.40 10.40 8.20
C LEU A 118 -6.46 10.48 6.68
N GLY A 119 -5.33 10.32 6.00
CA GLY A 119 -5.26 10.33 4.54
C GLY A 119 -5.97 9.15 3.90
N LYS A 120 -5.65 7.92 4.32
CA LYS A 120 -6.18 6.71 3.66
C LYS A 120 -7.63 6.37 3.99
N THR A 121 -8.19 6.89 5.10
CA THR A 121 -9.52 6.53 5.62
C THR A 121 -10.64 6.63 4.59
N PHE A 122 -10.59 7.65 3.73
CA PHE A 122 -11.67 7.96 2.79
C PHE A 122 -11.43 7.44 1.37
N LEU A 123 -10.24 6.92 1.05
CA LEU A 123 -9.91 6.53 -0.33
C LEU A 123 -10.86 5.47 -0.87
N TRP A 124 -11.04 4.36 -0.16
CA TRP A 124 -11.87 3.25 -0.61
C TRP A 124 -13.37 3.62 -0.66
N SER A 125 -13.88 4.10 0.45
CA SER A 125 -15.31 4.40 0.59
C SER A 125 -15.76 5.52 -0.36
N THR A 126 -14.95 6.56 -0.52
CA THR A 126 -15.26 7.67 -1.42
C THR A 126 -15.18 7.27 -2.89
N THR A 127 -14.22 6.40 -3.25
CA THR A 127 -14.14 5.88 -4.62
C THR A 127 -15.37 5.04 -4.97
N LEU A 128 -15.83 4.17 -4.06
CA LEU A 128 -17.06 3.41 -4.29
C LEU A 128 -18.30 4.32 -4.32
N GLY A 129 -18.35 5.35 -3.48
CA GLY A 129 -19.37 6.38 -3.53
C GLY A 129 -19.41 7.09 -4.89
N LEU A 130 -18.27 7.56 -5.37
CA LEU A 130 -18.13 8.18 -6.69
C LEU A 130 -18.62 7.25 -7.81
N VAL A 131 -18.24 5.97 -7.78
CA VAL A 131 -18.70 4.99 -8.76
C VAL A 131 -20.21 4.78 -8.71
N SER A 132 -20.80 4.71 -7.52
CA SER A 132 -22.25 4.53 -7.37
C SER A 132 -23.06 5.74 -7.89
N GLU A 133 -22.53 6.95 -7.71
CA GLU A 133 -23.16 8.18 -8.18
C GLU A 133 -23.02 8.36 -9.70
N GLN A 134 -21.85 8.10 -10.26
CA GLN A 134 -21.55 8.31 -11.67
C GLN A 134 -22.07 7.16 -12.57
N PHE A 135 -22.15 5.94 -12.04
CA PHE A 135 -22.53 4.75 -12.81
C PHE A 135 -23.69 3.96 -12.15
N PRO A 136 -24.82 4.60 -11.82
CA PRO A 136 -25.90 3.98 -11.04
C PRO A 136 -26.53 2.77 -11.72
N LYS A 137 -26.51 2.70 -13.05
CA LYS A 137 -27.08 1.57 -13.82
C LYS A 137 -26.33 0.25 -13.60
N GLY A 138 -25.07 0.31 -13.18
CA GLY A 138 -24.26 -0.89 -12.94
C GLY A 138 -24.56 -1.54 -11.58
N GLY A 139 -25.14 -0.80 -10.62
CA GLY A 139 -25.56 -1.30 -9.32
C GLY A 139 -24.45 -2.01 -8.55
N ALA A 140 -24.85 -3.03 -7.78
CA ALA A 140 -23.93 -3.83 -6.98
C ALA A 140 -22.85 -4.55 -7.80
N LEU A 141 -23.14 -4.95 -9.04
CA LEU A 141 -22.18 -5.63 -9.90
C LEU A 141 -20.97 -4.74 -10.21
N THR A 142 -21.22 -3.47 -10.53
CA THR A 142 -20.15 -2.50 -10.81
C THR A 142 -19.31 -2.25 -9.58
N LEU A 143 -19.93 -2.03 -8.40
CA LEU A 143 -19.21 -1.80 -7.15
C LEU A 143 -18.35 -3.00 -6.76
N ASN A 144 -18.90 -4.21 -6.85
CA ASN A 144 -18.15 -5.43 -6.57
C ASN A 144 -17.02 -5.66 -7.58
N GLY A 145 -17.25 -5.36 -8.87
CA GLY A 145 -16.24 -5.45 -9.91
C GLY A 145 -15.07 -4.49 -9.67
N VAL A 146 -15.36 -3.25 -9.35
CA VAL A 146 -14.35 -2.22 -8.99
C VAL A 146 -13.54 -2.67 -7.75
N SER A 147 -14.24 -3.15 -6.72
CA SER A 147 -13.58 -3.67 -5.51
C SER A 147 -12.70 -4.89 -5.81
N ALA A 148 -13.17 -5.82 -6.64
CA ALA A 148 -12.41 -7.00 -7.05
C ALA A 148 -11.12 -6.61 -7.79
N VAL A 149 -11.19 -5.63 -8.71
CA VAL A 149 -9.99 -5.10 -9.40
C VAL A 149 -8.98 -4.55 -8.40
N GLY A 150 -9.43 -3.82 -7.38
CA GLY A 150 -8.57 -3.29 -6.31
C GLY A 150 -7.85 -4.40 -5.54
N VAL A 151 -8.62 -5.36 -4.99
CA VAL A 151 -8.06 -6.44 -4.16
C VAL A 151 -7.15 -7.36 -4.99
N LEU A 152 -7.54 -7.72 -6.21
CA LEU A 152 -6.70 -8.52 -7.10
C LEU A 152 -5.44 -7.75 -7.52
N GLY A 153 -5.55 -6.46 -7.82
CA GLY A 153 -4.41 -5.60 -8.13
C GLY A 153 -3.41 -5.54 -6.99
N MET A 154 -3.89 -5.39 -5.75
CA MET A 154 -3.06 -5.44 -4.56
C MET A 154 -2.39 -6.81 -4.40
N GLY A 155 -3.15 -7.91 -4.49
CA GLY A 155 -2.62 -9.26 -4.26
C GLY A 155 -1.63 -9.71 -5.34
N ILE A 156 -1.89 -9.41 -6.62
CA ILE A 156 -1.08 -9.87 -7.75
C ILE A 156 0.15 -8.97 -8.00
N LEU A 157 0.01 -7.66 -7.81
CA LEU A 157 1.04 -6.69 -8.11
C LEU A 157 1.50 -5.93 -6.86
N GLY A 158 0.58 -5.38 -6.10
CA GLY A 158 0.88 -4.49 -4.99
C GLY A 158 1.73 -5.14 -3.91
N ALA A 159 1.27 -6.22 -3.30
CA ALA A 159 1.99 -6.90 -2.23
C ALA A 159 3.35 -7.48 -2.67
N PRO A 160 3.47 -8.14 -3.84
CA PRO A 160 4.79 -8.56 -4.34
C PRO A 160 5.75 -7.40 -4.61
N ILE A 161 5.27 -6.28 -5.18
CA ILE A 161 6.10 -5.10 -5.44
C ILE A 161 6.54 -4.47 -4.11
N MET A 162 5.63 -4.30 -3.15
CA MET A 162 5.95 -3.77 -1.84
C MET A 162 7.01 -4.62 -1.13
N GLY A 163 6.82 -5.94 -1.06
CA GLY A 163 7.81 -6.85 -0.49
C GLY A 163 9.16 -6.77 -1.23
N GLY A 164 9.12 -6.76 -2.56
CA GLY A 164 10.32 -6.65 -3.38
C GLY A 164 11.11 -5.35 -3.21
N LEU A 165 10.43 -4.24 -2.94
CA LEU A 165 11.10 -2.97 -2.63
C LEU A 165 11.93 -3.05 -1.33
N GLN A 166 11.37 -3.68 -0.29
CA GLN A 166 12.10 -3.93 0.96
C GLN A 166 13.26 -4.91 0.73
N ASP A 167 12.97 -6.05 0.11
CA ASP A 167 13.94 -7.12 -0.13
C ASP A 167 15.15 -6.62 -0.92
N LYS A 168 14.92 -5.79 -1.95
CA LYS A 168 15.99 -5.24 -2.78
C LYS A 168 16.96 -4.35 -1.98
N GLY A 169 16.45 -3.57 -1.04
CA GLY A 169 17.27 -2.75 -0.16
C GLY A 169 18.07 -3.63 0.81
N ILE A 170 17.38 -4.58 1.45
CA ILE A 170 18.01 -5.51 2.41
C ILE A 170 19.09 -6.38 1.74
N ASP A 171 18.77 -6.93 0.56
CA ASP A 171 19.75 -7.74 -0.23
C ASP A 171 21.01 -6.94 -0.55
N ARG A 172 20.84 -5.70 -1.02
CA ARG A 172 21.96 -4.80 -1.34
C ARG A 172 22.85 -4.53 -0.12
N ASP A 173 22.22 -4.14 0.99
CA ASP A 173 22.95 -3.68 2.16
C ASP A 173 23.60 -4.86 2.91
N LEU A 174 22.89 -6.00 3.07
CA LEU A 174 23.49 -7.22 3.61
C LEU A 174 24.65 -7.73 2.77
N LYS A 175 24.54 -7.70 1.44
CA LYS A 175 25.60 -8.13 0.55
C LYS A 175 26.83 -7.23 0.63
N ALA A 176 26.62 -5.92 0.82
CA ALA A 176 27.70 -4.93 0.89
C ALA A 176 28.42 -4.94 2.25
N GLU A 177 27.67 -5.01 3.34
CA GLU A 177 28.20 -4.82 4.70
C GLU A 177 28.49 -6.15 5.42
N HIS A 178 27.67 -7.20 5.15
CA HIS A 178 27.73 -8.50 5.84
C HIS A 178 27.61 -9.68 4.85
N PRO A 179 28.55 -9.86 3.91
CA PRO A 179 28.45 -10.87 2.85
C PRO A 179 28.33 -12.31 3.39
N ALA A 180 28.98 -12.63 4.49
CA ALA A 180 28.90 -13.96 5.09
C ALA A 180 27.49 -14.29 5.62
N ILE A 181 26.80 -13.33 6.22
CA ILE A 181 25.41 -13.48 6.68
C ILE A 181 24.47 -13.53 5.47
N HIS A 182 24.71 -12.67 4.47
CA HIS A 182 23.93 -12.66 3.24
C HIS A 182 23.89 -14.03 2.56
N GLU A 183 25.04 -14.70 2.38
CA GLU A 183 25.11 -16.03 1.75
C GLU A 183 24.32 -17.10 2.52
N GLN A 184 24.25 -16.99 3.85
CA GLN A 184 23.49 -17.92 4.68
C GLN A 184 21.99 -17.74 4.58
N VAL A 185 21.50 -16.48 4.48
CA VAL A 185 20.08 -16.15 4.61
C VAL A 185 19.39 -15.80 3.29
N ALA A 186 20.13 -15.48 2.22
CA ALA A 186 19.52 -15.07 0.96
C ALA A 186 18.67 -16.20 0.34
N THR A 187 17.52 -15.81 -0.19
CA THR A 187 16.65 -16.70 -0.97
C THR A 187 17.12 -16.79 -2.43
N ALA A 188 16.57 -17.75 -3.18
CA ALA A 188 16.73 -17.76 -4.63
C ALA A 188 16.18 -16.47 -5.25
N PRO A 189 16.81 -15.96 -6.33
CA PRO A 189 16.32 -14.77 -7.02
C PRO A 189 14.93 -15.02 -7.61
N ARG A 190 14.06 -14.02 -7.49
CA ARG A 190 12.72 -14.02 -8.10
C ARG A 190 12.55 -12.80 -8.98
N ALA A 191 12.01 -12.96 -10.16
CA ALA A 191 11.70 -11.85 -11.05
C ALA A 191 10.38 -11.21 -10.65
N LEU A 192 10.39 -9.92 -10.38
CA LEU A 192 9.20 -9.13 -10.07
C LEU A 192 8.95 -8.07 -11.16
N PRO A 193 7.67 -7.81 -11.52
CA PRO A 193 7.34 -6.73 -12.45
C PRO A 193 7.93 -5.41 -11.96
N PHE A 194 8.51 -4.64 -12.86
CA PHE A 194 9.10 -3.31 -12.63
C PHE A 194 10.36 -3.27 -11.74
N LEU A 195 10.66 -4.31 -10.96
CA LEU A 195 11.79 -4.34 -10.03
C LEU A 195 12.95 -5.19 -10.54
N GLY A 196 12.71 -6.08 -11.52
CA GLY A 196 13.69 -7.04 -12.01
C GLY A 196 13.89 -8.20 -11.04
N GLU A 197 15.11 -8.76 -10.99
CA GLU A 197 15.46 -9.82 -10.05
C GLU A 197 15.65 -9.26 -8.65
N VAL A 198 14.98 -9.89 -7.69
CA VAL A 198 15.02 -9.54 -6.27
C VAL A 198 15.27 -10.79 -5.45
N ARG A 199 16.09 -10.69 -4.42
CA ARG A 199 16.31 -11.73 -3.41
C ARG A 199 15.77 -11.23 -2.09
N GLY A 200 15.03 -12.08 -1.41
CA GLY A 200 14.58 -11.83 -0.06
C GLY A 200 15.49 -12.49 0.96
N VAL A 201 15.12 -12.40 2.22
CA VAL A 201 15.76 -13.06 3.34
C VAL A 201 14.87 -14.18 3.84
N ASP A 202 15.43 -15.38 4.01
CA ASP A 202 14.74 -16.57 4.51
C ASP A 202 14.64 -16.50 6.04
N GLU A 203 13.40 -16.34 6.54
CA GLU A 203 13.12 -16.21 7.98
C GLU A 203 13.56 -17.45 8.79
N ASP A 204 13.43 -18.64 8.21
CA ASP A 204 13.80 -19.88 8.92
C ASP A 204 15.31 -20.06 8.99
N LYS A 205 16.04 -19.50 8.03
CA LYS A 205 17.51 -19.43 8.10
C LYS A 205 17.95 -18.36 9.09
N VAL A 206 17.30 -17.20 9.13
CA VAL A 206 17.60 -16.14 10.12
C VAL A 206 17.43 -16.65 11.54
N LYS A 207 16.38 -17.41 11.85
CA LYS A 207 16.19 -18.00 13.19
C LYS A 207 17.30 -18.97 13.62
N LYS A 208 18.08 -19.50 12.67
CA LYS A 208 19.20 -20.41 12.95
C LYS A 208 20.54 -19.71 13.15
N LEU A 209 20.61 -18.42 12.88
CA LEU A 209 21.77 -17.58 13.13
C LEU A 209 21.97 -17.37 14.64
N SER A 210 23.19 -16.99 15.02
CA SER A 210 23.46 -16.51 16.38
C SER A 210 22.63 -15.25 16.71
N GLU A 211 22.42 -14.97 17.99
CA GLU A 211 21.67 -13.76 18.42
C GLU A 211 22.31 -12.47 17.89
N GLU A 212 23.64 -12.43 17.84
CA GLU A 212 24.39 -11.29 17.31
C GLU A 212 24.15 -11.10 15.80
N GLU A 213 24.19 -12.18 15.01
CA GLU A 213 23.90 -12.14 13.58
C GLU A 213 22.42 -11.79 13.28
N GLN A 214 21.48 -12.27 14.10
CA GLN A 214 20.07 -11.89 14.00
C GLN A 214 19.88 -10.39 14.25
N GLU A 215 20.60 -9.81 15.19
CA GLU A 215 20.56 -8.37 15.47
C GLU A 215 21.12 -7.57 14.29
N ILE A 216 22.20 -8.01 13.67
CA ILE A 216 22.74 -7.40 12.45
C ILE A 216 21.67 -7.40 11.33
N VAL A 217 21.03 -8.54 11.08
CA VAL A 217 19.93 -8.61 10.10
C VAL A 217 18.81 -7.64 10.43
N ARG A 218 18.44 -7.50 11.71
CA ARG A 218 17.42 -6.55 12.17
C ARG A 218 17.83 -5.09 11.91
N GLN A 219 19.08 -4.74 12.20
CA GLN A 219 19.62 -3.40 11.99
C GLN A 219 19.64 -2.99 10.51
N VAL A 220 19.89 -3.94 9.60
CA VAL A 220 19.81 -3.69 8.15
C VAL A 220 18.36 -3.60 7.66
N ARG A 221 17.47 -4.43 8.20
CA ARG A 221 16.05 -4.45 7.78
C ARG A 221 15.32 -3.17 8.12
N TYR A 222 15.52 -2.62 9.31
CA TYR A 222 14.72 -1.52 9.81
C TYR A 222 14.82 -0.24 8.95
N PRO A 223 16.02 0.25 8.58
CA PRO A 223 16.15 1.39 7.67
C PRO A 223 15.52 1.13 6.30
N ASN A 224 15.69 -0.08 5.75
CA ASN A 224 15.15 -0.44 4.45
C ASN A 224 13.61 -0.47 4.43
N LYS A 225 12.97 -0.90 5.52
CA LYS A 225 11.51 -0.79 5.67
C LYS A 225 11.04 0.68 5.65
N LYS A 226 11.77 1.58 6.30
CA LYS A 226 11.46 3.02 6.27
C LYS A 226 11.61 3.63 4.88
N VAL A 227 12.67 3.27 4.16
CA VAL A 227 12.88 3.71 2.77
C VAL A 227 11.76 3.21 1.85
N ALA A 228 11.26 2.01 2.08
CA ALA A 228 10.16 1.45 1.30
C ALA A 228 8.87 2.30 1.40
N PHE A 229 8.59 2.96 2.53
CA PHE A 229 7.45 3.89 2.62
C PHE A 229 7.57 5.09 1.67
N VAL A 230 8.79 5.62 1.47
CA VAL A 230 9.03 6.68 0.47
C VAL A 230 8.71 6.15 -0.92
N GLN A 231 9.15 4.94 -1.24
CA GLN A 231 8.91 4.35 -2.56
C GLN A 231 7.41 4.05 -2.78
N VAL A 232 6.71 3.57 -1.76
CA VAL A 232 5.27 3.33 -1.82
C VAL A 232 4.47 4.62 -1.98
N SER A 233 4.98 5.79 -1.57
CA SER A 233 4.31 7.08 -1.77
C SER A 233 4.08 7.44 -3.23
N VAL A 234 4.76 6.77 -4.17
CA VAL A 234 4.50 6.86 -5.62
C VAL A 234 3.06 6.43 -5.96
N LEU A 235 2.48 5.47 -5.20
CA LEU A 235 1.11 4.98 -5.46
C LEU A 235 0.06 6.08 -5.22
N PRO A 236 -0.04 6.70 -4.03
CA PRO A 236 -0.98 7.79 -3.84
C PRO A 236 -0.63 9.05 -4.67
N THR A 237 0.65 9.24 -5.07
CA THR A 237 1.01 10.31 -6.00
C THR A 237 0.42 10.05 -7.39
N PHE A 238 0.50 8.82 -7.90
CA PHE A 238 -0.16 8.43 -9.13
C PHE A 238 -1.67 8.60 -9.05
N MET A 239 -2.29 8.17 -7.93
CA MET A 239 -3.71 8.36 -7.69
C MET A 239 -4.10 9.84 -7.67
N LEU A 240 -3.30 10.69 -7.02
CA LEU A 240 -3.51 12.14 -7.00
C LEU A 240 -3.55 12.73 -8.41
N ILE A 241 -2.61 12.35 -9.28
CA ILE A 241 -2.60 12.80 -10.68
C ILE A 241 -3.90 12.36 -11.39
N CYS A 242 -4.32 11.11 -11.21
CA CYS A 242 -5.57 10.60 -11.80
C CYS A 242 -6.80 11.36 -11.27
N TYR A 243 -6.86 11.67 -9.97
CA TYR A 243 -7.98 12.40 -9.36
C TYR A 243 -8.04 13.87 -9.80
N LEU A 244 -6.91 14.48 -10.13
CA LEU A 244 -6.87 15.84 -10.68
C LEU A 244 -7.32 15.91 -12.15
N VAL A 245 -7.32 14.78 -12.84
CA VAL A 245 -7.81 14.66 -14.23
C VAL A 245 -9.31 14.33 -14.26
N LEU A 246 -9.86 13.71 -13.19
CA LEU A 246 -11.28 13.40 -13.04
C LEU A 246 -12.12 14.64 -12.77
#